data_6e52f202a21a01d2235167f03e2e5625
#
_entry.id   6e52f202a21a01d2235167f03e2e5625
#
_cell.length_a   1.000
_cell.length_b   1.000
_cell.length_c   1.000
_cell.angle_alpha   90.00
_cell.angle_beta   90.00
_cell.angle_gamma   90.00
#
_symmetry.space_group_name_H-M   'P 1'
#
loop_
_entity.id
_entity.type
_entity.pdbx_description
1 polymer ?
#
loop_
_entity_poly.entity_id
_entity_poly.type
_entity_poly.pdbx_seq_one_letter_code
_entity_poly.pdbx_strand_id
1 'polypeptide(L)'
;MIPKNQLSAVAIAALFATAGAQVGEVEVLHWWTSGGEAKAAAELKATMQKKGHTWKDFAVAGGGGDAAMTVLKSRVVSGNAPTAAQIKGPSIQEWAREGVLANLDPTAKAEKWDDLLPKTIADGLKYKGNYVAVPVNVHRVNWLWANPEAFKKAGAKMPTTWDEFFVAAEALKKAGIIPVAHGGQNWQDFTTFESVALGVGGADFYKKALVQLDPATLKSPTMLKALETFKKVKGYTDKNANGRDWNLATAMVIKGEAGMQLMGDWAKGEFIAAGKAPGKDFICVAAPGTSNAFTYNVDSFAFFALKDPAKQKAQQDLATAIMSPEFQEVFNLNKGSIPVRLGMNLDKFDSCARASAGDFVATAKSGGLVPSIAHGMAVPSATEGAIKDVVSQFWNDDKMTAGAAMDKLAAAAKAK
;
A
#
# COMPACT_ATOMS: atom_id res chain seq x y z
N MET A 1 -23.34 -86.17 -25.18
CA MET A 1 -22.83 -85.01 -25.89
C MET A 1 -23.33 -83.79 -25.16
N ILE A 2 -22.45 -83.09 -24.47
CA ILE A 2 -22.75 -81.92 -23.64
C ILE A 2 -22.14 -80.75 -24.36
N PRO A 3 -22.85 -79.62 -24.67
CA PRO A 3 -22.21 -78.46 -25.26
C PRO A 3 -21.57 -77.59 -24.19
N LYS A 4 -20.35 -77.16 -24.48
CA LYS A 4 -19.55 -76.24 -23.65
C LYS A 4 -20.12 -74.83 -23.72
N ASN A 5 -20.51 -74.28 -22.55
CA ASN A 5 -20.79 -72.87 -22.38
C ASN A 5 -19.48 -72.06 -22.36
N GLN A 6 -19.36 -71.12 -23.30
CA GLN A 6 -18.32 -70.09 -23.28
C GLN A 6 -18.78 -68.92 -22.41
N LEU A 7 -18.14 -68.72 -21.30
CA LEU A 7 -18.27 -67.45 -20.48
C LEU A 7 -17.38 -66.40 -21.12
N SER A 8 -18.01 -65.39 -21.74
CA SER A 8 -17.31 -64.18 -22.19
C SER A 8 -17.12 -63.24 -21.00
N ALA A 9 -15.91 -63.10 -20.54
CA ALA A 9 -15.52 -62.08 -19.54
C ALA A 9 -15.49 -60.70 -20.24
N VAL A 10 -16.45 -59.83 -19.94
CA VAL A 10 -16.40 -58.42 -20.31
C VAL A 10 -15.50 -57.70 -19.31
N ALA A 11 -14.30 -57.35 -19.73
CA ALA A 11 -13.38 -56.47 -18.96
C ALA A 11 -13.90 -55.03 -19.09
N ILE A 12 -14.50 -54.52 -18.03
CA ILE A 12 -14.79 -53.08 -17.90
C ILE A 12 -13.47 -52.37 -17.55
N ALA A 13 -12.85 -51.77 -18.54
CA ALA A 13 -11.70 -50.85 -18.33
C ALA A 13 -12.27 -49.56 -17.72
N ALA A 14 -12.14 -49.40 -16.43
CA ALA A 14 -12.37 -48.12 -15.75
C ALA A 14 -11.26 -47.11 -16.17
N LEU A 15 -11.59 -46.24 -17.10
CA LEU A 15 -10.78 -45.05 -17.38
C LEU A 15 -10.83 -44.13 -16.15
N PHE A 16 -9.84 -44.25 -15.27
CA PHE A 16 -9.52 -43.17 -14.34
C PHE A 16 -9.00 -41.99 -15.15
N ALA A 17 -9.87 -41.06 -15.51
CA ALA A 17 -9.48 -39.75 -15.95
C ALA A 17 -8.78 -39.08 -14.74
N THR A 18 -7.47 -39.16 -14.66
CA THR A 18 -6.70 -38.28 -13.81
C THR A 18 -6.98 -36.87 -14.35
N ALA A 19 -7.80 -36.12 -13.60
CA ALA A 19 -7.90 -34.69 -13.83
C ALA A 19 -6.50 -34.12 -13.54
N GLY A 20 -5.66 -34.09 -14.56
CA GLY A 20 -4.37 -33.41 -14.51
C GLY A 20 -4.63 -31.98 -14.08
N ALA A 21 -3.95 -31.51 -13.06
CA ALA A 21 -4.03 -30.12 -12.64
C ALA A 21 -3.82 -29.24 -13.87
N GLN A 22 -4.81 -28.45 -14.24
CA GLN A 22 -4.75 -27.60 -15.42
C GLN A 22 -3.75 -26.48 -15.15
N VAL A 23 -2.55 -26.63 -15.71
CA VAL A 23 -1.46 -25.66 -15.57
C VAL A 23 -1.83 -24.39 -16.33
N GLY A 24 -1.92 -23.27 -15.62
CA GLY A 24 -2.14 -21.95 -16.21
C GLY A 24 -0.94 -21.04 -15.98
N GLU A 25 -0.82 -20.01 -16.81
CA GLU A 25 0.14 -18.92 -16.62
C GLU A 25 -0.47 -17.81 -15.76
N VAL A 26 0.28 -17.36 -14.77
CA VAL A 26 -0.04 -16.21 -13.92
C VAL A 26 0.93 -15.09 -14.21
N GLU A 27 0.41 -13.93 -14.59
CA GLU A 27 1.17 -12.70 -14.80
C GLU A 27 0.54 -11.61 -13.93
N VAL A 28 1.28 -11.08 -12.95
CA VAL A 28 0.79 -10.06 -12.01
C VAL A 28 1.63 -8.80 -12.16
N LEU A 29 1.00 -7.70 -12.59
CA LEU A 29 1.66 -6.40 -12.64
C LEU A 29 1.69 -5.77 -11.25
N HIS A 30 2.87 -5.38 -10.79
CA HIS A 30 3.10 -4.68 -9.55
C HIS A 30 4.36 -3.81 -9.63
N TRP A 31 4.61 -2.97 -8.61
CA TRP A 31 5.81 -2.11 -8.53
C TRP A 31 6.68 -2.38 -7.29
N TRP A 32 6.55 -3.53 -6.69
CA TRP A 32 7.32 -3.95 -5.51
C TRP A 32 8.70 -4.45 -5.93
N THR A 33 9.68 -3.56 -5.95
CA THR A 33 11.04 -3.83 -6.44
C THR A 33 12.14 -3.59 -5.42
N SER A 34 11.82 -3.00 -4.25
CA SER A 34 12.79 -2.82 -3.14
C SER A 34 13.05 -4.14 -2.39
N GLY A 35 14.01 -4.15 -1.47
CA GLY A 35 14.44 -5.37 -0.79
C GLY A 35 13.33 -6.14 -0.07
N GLY A 36 12.56 -5.47 0.78
CA GLY A 36 11.44 -6.07 1.51
C GLY A 36 10.26 -6.39 0.60
N GLU A 37 9.95 -5.51 -0.34
CA GLU A 37 8.87 -5.67 -1.30
C GLU A 37 9.09 -6.84 -2.26
N ALA A 38 10.30 -6.97 -2.81
CA ALA A 38 10.65 -8.06 -3.72
C ALA A 38 10.56 -9.43 -3.01
N LYS A 39 10.96 -9.50 -1.73
CA LYS A 39 10.78 -10.72 -0.92
C LYS A 39 9.30 -11.06 -0.76
N ALA A 40 8.46 -10.09 -0.44
CA ALA A 40 7.01 -10.30 -0.31
C ALA A 40 6.38 -10.78 -1.64
N ALA A 41 6.73 -10.16 -2.78
CA ALA A 41 6.27 -10.58 -4.10
C ALA A 41 6.73 -12.00 -4.46
N ALA A 42 7.95 -12.38 -4.06
CA ALA A 42 8.48 -13.73 -4.29
C ALA A 42 7.66 -14.82 -3.59
N GLU A 43 7.05 -14.53 -2.44
CA GLU A 43 6.15 -15.47 -1.74
C GLU A 43 4.89 -15.78 -2.57
N LEU A 44 4.35 -14.79 -3.28
CA LEU A 44 3.21 -15.01 -4.17
C LEU A 44 3.60 -15.91 -5.36
N LYS A 45 4.74 -15.64 -5.98
CA LYS A 45 5.32 -16.46 -7.04
C LYS A 45 5.52 -17.91 -6.57
N ALA A 46 6.18 -18.09 -5.42
CA ALA A 46 6.42 -19.42 -4.86
C ALA A 46 5.11 -20.17 -4.55
N THR A 47 4.10 -19.48 -4.03
CA THR A 47 2.79 -20.07 -3.75
C THR A 47 2.10 -20.56 -5.01
N MET A 48 2.14 -19.79 -6.10
CA MET A 48 1.53 -20.20 -7.37
C MET A 48 2.29 -21.35 -8.04
N GLN A 49 3.62 -21.35 -7.96
CA GLN A 49 4.46 -22.45 -8.46
C GLN A 49 4.22 -23.77 -7.71
N LYS A 50 4.03 -23.71 -6.37
CA LYS A 50 3.64 -24.89 -5.56
C LYS A 50 2.28 -25.46 -5.97
N LYS A 51 1.36 -24.61 -6.47
CA LYS A 51 0.07 -25.03 -7.03
C LYS A 51 0.18 -25.58 -8.46
N GLY A 52 1.37 -25.62 -9.05
CA GLY A 52 1.64 -26.15 -10.39
C GLY A 52 1.46 -25.13 -11.53
N HIS A 53 1.24 -23.85 -11.23
CA HIS A 53 1.11 -22.81 -12.26
C HIS A 53 2.47 -22.25 -12.66
N THR A 54 2.57 -21.76 -13.91
CA THR A 54 3.72 -20.98 -14.35
C THR A 54 3.57 -19.53 -13.94
N TRP A 55 4.68 -18.90 -13.54
CA TRP A 55 4.71 -17.49 -13.17
C TRP A 55 5.50 -16.70 -14.20
N LYS A 56 4.89 -15.62 -14.69
CA LYS A 56 5.54 -14.65 -15.54
C LYS A 56 5.73 -13.35 -14.77
N ASP A 57 7.00 -12.96 -14.58
CA ASP A 57 7.33 -11.74 -13.84
C ASP A 57 6.88 -10.49 -14.63
N PHE A 58 6.19 -9.58 -13.94
CA PHE A 58 5.74 -8.30 -14.50
C PHE A 58 5.85 -7.18 -13.44
N ALA A 59 7.06 -7.00 -12.91
CA ALA A 59 7.37 -5.89 -12.04
C ALA A 59 7.76 -4.65 -12.88
N VAL A 60 7.19 -3.50 -12.55
CA VAL A 60 7.52 -2.20 -13.16
C VAL A 60 8.07 -1.30 -12.07
N ALA A 61 9.36 -0.99 -12.14
CA ALA A 61 10.01 -0.13 -11.15
C ALA A 61 9.41 1.28 -11.13
N GLY A 62 9.37 1.87 -9.95
CA GLY A 62 8.84 3.21 -9.69
C GLY A 62 7.83 3.19 -8.54
N GLY A 63 8.23 3.71 -7.39
CA GLY A 63 7.37 3.84 -6.21
C GLY A 63 6.11 4.66 -6.54
N GLY A 64 5.01 4.36 -5.84
CA GLY A 64 3.71 4.99 -6.10
C GLY A 64 2.89 4.41 -7.25
N GLY A 65 3.52 3.72 -8.24
CA GLY A 65 2.83 2.96 -9.27
C GLY A 65 2.46 3.72 -10.56
N ASP A 66 2.80 4.99 -10.73
CA ASP A 66 2.43 5.79 -11.90
C ASP A 66 2.95 5.17 -13.21
N ALA A 67 4.22 4.71 -13.24
CA ALA A 67 4.82 4.02 -14.38
C ALA A 67 4.10 2.70 -14.67
N ALA A 68 3.78 1.92 -13.64
CA ALA A 68 3.06 0.65 -13.77
C ALA A 68 1.66 0.86 -14.37
N MET A 69 0.93 1.89 -13.93
CA MET A 69 -0.40 2.20 -14.48
C MET A 69 -0.35 2.64 -15.94
N THR A 70 0.70 3.35 -16.37
CA THR A 70 0.91 3.69 -17.78
C THR A 70 1.10 2.45 -18.64
N VAL A 71 1.94 1.51 -18.19
CA VAL A 71 2.17 0.23 -18.87
C VAL A 71 0.89 -0.60 -18.90
N LEU A 72 0.15 -0.67 -17.79
CA LEU A 72 -1.11 -1.40 -17.70
C LEU A 72 -2.14 -0.90 -18.71
N LYS A 73 -2.34 0.42 -18.79
CA LYS A 73 -3.28 1.02 -19.76
C LYS A 73 -2.94 0.61 -21.19
N SER A 74 -1.68 0.70 -21.58
CA SER A 74 -1.22 0.28 -22.91
C SER A 74 -1.52 -1.20 -23.18
N ARG A 75 -1.24 -2.08 -22.20
CA ARG A 75 -1.48 -3.53 -22.30
C ARG A 75 -2.96 -3.88 -22.46
N VAL A 76 -3.82 -3.25 -21.66
CA VAL A 76 -5.27 -3.49 -21.70
C VAL A 76 -5.88 -3.00 -23.02
N VAL A 77 -5.52 -1.80 -23.48
CA VAL A 77 -5.99 -1.26 -24.76
C VAL A 77 -5.57 -2.15 -25.93
N SER A 78 -4.38 -2.76 -25.90
CA SER A 78 -3.92 -3.71 -26.93
C SER A 78 -4.52 -5.12 -26.80
N GLY A 79 -5.44 -5.36 -25.86
CA GLY A 79 -6.07 -6.66 -25.63
C GLY A 79 -5.15 -7.69 -24.95
N ASN A 80 -4.04 -7.24 -24.34
CA ASN A 80 -3.04 -8.09 -23.69
C ASN A 80 -2.98 -7.80 -22.17
N ALA A 81 -4.14 -7.85 -21.50
CA ALA A 81 -4.22 -7.65 -20.04
C ALA A 81 -3.48 -8.76 -19.28
N PRO A 82 -2.83 -8.46 -18.15
CA PRO A 82 -2.26 -9.48 -17.25
C PRO A 82 -3.35 -10.28 -16.54
N THR A 83 -2.98 -11.33 -15.80
CA THR A 83 -3.92 -12.08 -14.94
C THR A 83 -4.52 -11.16 -13.87
N ALA A 84 -3.67 -10.35 -13.24
CA ALA A 84 -4.05 -9.36 -12.26
C ALA A 84 -3.06 -8.18 -12.27
N ALA A 85 -3.49 -7.04 -11.74
CA ALA A 85 -2.61 -5.89 -11.53
C ALA A 85 -2.89 -5.25 -10.17
N GLN A 86 -1.84 -4.71 -9.58
CA GLN A 86 -1.96 -3.90 -8.37
C GLN A 86 -2.74 -2.62 -8.69
N ILE A 87 -3.96 -2.52 -8.18
CA ILE A 87 -4.89 -1.38 -8.36
C ILE A 87 -5.57 -1.16 -7.01
N LYS A 88 -5.75 0.10 -6.61
CA LYS A 88 -6.19 0.47 -5.26
C LYS A 88 -7.36 1.45 -5.29
N GLY A 89 -8.14 1.44 -4.21
CA GLY A 89 -9.17 2.43 -3.93
C GLY A 89 -10.12 2.72 -5.10
N PRO A 90 -10.49 3.99 -5.33
CA PRO A 90 -11.39 4.39 -6.42
C PRO A 90 -10.98 3.96 -7.82
N SER A 91 -9.67 3.76 -8.09
CA SER A 91 -9.20 3.26 -9.39
C SER A 91 -9.75 1.87 -9.72
N ILE A 92 -10.06 1.02 -8.73
CA ILE A 92 -10.74 -0.27 -8.95
C ILE A 92 -12.09 -0.03 -9.65
N GLN A 93 -12.84 0.98 -9.19
CA GLN A 93 -14.13 1.35 -9.77
C GLN A 93 -13.98 1.93 -11.18
N GLU A 94 -12.91 2.69 -11.45
CA GLU A 94 -12.59 3.23 -12.76
C GLU A 94 -12.37 2.09 -13.77
N TRP A 95 -11.49 1.14 -13.47
CA TRP A 95 -11.25 -0.03 -14.31
C TRP A 95 -12.46 -0.95 -14.47
N ALA A 96 -13.27 -1.10 -13.42
CA ALA A 96 -14.49 -1.91 -13.48
C ALA A 96 -15.55 -1.32 -14.40
N ARG A 97 -15.65 0.02 -14.49
CA ARG A 97 -16.57 0.71 -15.43
C ARG A 97 -16.21 0.45 -16.89
N GLU A 98 -14.95 0.24 -17.20
CA GLU A 98 -14.49 -0.15 -18.55
C GLU A 98 -14.88 -1.58 -18.93
N GLY A 99 -15.43 -2.38 -18.00
CA GLY A 99 -15.89 -3.75 -18.26
C GLY A 99 -14.77 -4.76 -18.48
N VAL A 100 -13.53 -4.44 -18.09
CA VAL A 100 -12.33 -5.27 -18.32
C VAL A 100 -11.99 -6.18 -17.15
N LEU A 101 -12.67 -6.04 -16.00
CA LEU A 101 -12.39 -6.83 -14.80
C LEU A 101 -13.24 -8.11 -14.74
N ALA A 102 -12.67 -9.15 -14.14
CA ALA A 102 -13.32 -10.41 -13.89
C ALA A 102 -14.25 -10.34 -12.66
N ASN A 103 -15.32 -11.13 -12.68
CA ASN A 103 -16.17 -11.35 -11.51
C ASN A 103 -15.57 -12.47 -10.65
N LEU A 104 -15.22 -12.14 -9.41
CA LEU A 104 -14.62 -13.07 -8.43
C LEU A 104 -15.64 -13.64 -7.43
N ASP A 105 -16.92 -13.30 -7.55
CA ASP A 105 -17.99 -13.74 -6.64
C ASP A 105 -18.07 -15.26 -6.44
N PRO A 106 -17.85 -16.11 -7.46
CA PRO A 106 -17.86 -17.55 -7.23
C PRO A 106 -16.86 -17.98 -6.16
N THR A 107 -15.63 -17.46 -6.21
CA THR A 107 -14.59 -17.71 -5.21
C THR A 107 -14.89 -16.99 -3.89
N ALA A 108 -15.26 -15.72 -3.95
CA ALA A 108 -15.53 -14.89 -2.78
C ALA A 108 -16.66 -15.46 -1.91
N LYS A 109 -17.74 -15.95 -2.52
CA LYS A 109 -18.87 -16.57 -1.82
C LYS A 109 -18.51 -17.95 -1.25
N ALA A 110 -17.79 -18.77 -2.02
CA ALA A 110 -17.34 -20.08 -1.56
C ALA A 110 -16.42 -19.98 -0.32
N GLU A 111 -15.59 -18.97 -0.27
CA GLU A 111 -14.63 -18.71 0.82
C GLU A 111 -15.13 -17.70 1.85
N LYS A 112 -16.36 -17.18 1.70
CA LYS A 112 -17.01 -16.25 2.64
C LYS A 112 -16.17 -14.99 2.92
N TRP A 113 -15.70 -14.31 1.88
CA TRP A 113 -14.83 -13.14 2.01
C TRP A 113 -15.45 -12.00 2.81
N ASP A 114 -16.77 -11.83 2.79
CA ASP A 114 -17.47 -10.83 3.60
C ASP A 114 -17.30 -11.05 5.11
N ASP A 115 -17.11 -12.30 5.55
CA ASP A 115 -16.85 -12.65 6.95
C ASP A 115 -15.36 -12.49 7.32
N LEU A 116 -14.47 -12.46 6.32
CA LEU A 116 -13.01 -12.45 6.46
C LEU A 116 -12.38 -11.07 6.34
N LEU A 117 -13.11 -10.09 5.83
CA LEU A 117 -12.59 -8.75 5.54
C LEU A 117 -13.31 -7.67 6.34
N PRO A 118 -12.60 -6.60 6.77
CA PRO A 118 -13.25 -5.41 7.28
C PRO A 118 -14.22 -4.84 6.24
N LYS A 119 -15.46 -4.54 6.65
CA LYS A 119 -16.51 -4.10 5.73
C LYS A 119 -16.09 -2.92 4.83
N THR A 120 -15.44 -1.92 5.39
CA THR A 120 -14.94 -0.75 4.64
C THR A 120 -14.02 -1.16 3.51
N ILE A 121 -13.17 -2.17 3.71
CA ILE A 121 -12.25 -2.68 2.69
C ILE A 121 -13.03 -3.52 1.68
N ALA A 122 -13.86 -4.47 2.13
CA ALA A 122 -14.67 -5.33 1.28
C ALA A 122 -15.54 -4.53 0.29
N ASP A 123 -16.19 -3.46 0.76
CA ASP A 123 -17.02 -2.60 -0.09
C ASP A 123 -16.21 -1.93 -1.23
N GLY A 124 -14.98 -1.51 -0.97
CA GLY A 124 -14.08 -0.89 -1.96
C GLY A 124 -13.61 -1.85 -3.06
N LEU A 125 -13.66 -3.17 -2.83
CA LEU A 125 -13.23 -4.21 -3.76
C LEU A 125 -14.35 -4.71 -4.68
N LYS A 126 -15.58 -4.21 -4.48
CA LYS A 126 -16.76 -4.62 -5.21
C LYS A 126 -17.18 -3.57 -6.23
N TYR A 127 -17.62 -4.02 -7.39
CA TYR A 127 -18.30 -3.21 -8.39
C TYR A 127 -19.70 -3.76 -8.65
N LYS A 128 -20.72 -2.92 -8.50
CA LYS A 128 -22.14 -3.35 -8.60
C LYS A 128 -22.46 -4.59 -7.74
N GLY A 129 -21.85 -4.65 -6.56
CA GLY A 129 -22.05 -5.73 -5.59
C GLY A 129 -21.18 -6.97 -5.79
N ASN A 130 -20.39 -7.08 -6.86
CA ASN A 130 -19.53 -8.22 -7.15
C ASN A 130 -18.06 -7.90 -6.86
N TYR A 131 -17.33 -8.83 -6.25
CA TYR A 131 -15.88 -8.70 -6.08
C TYR A 131 -15.16 -8.69 -7.42
N VAL A 132 -14.28 -7.74 -7.63
CA VAL A 132 -13.43 -7.57 -8.82
C VAL A 132 -11.95 -7.44 -8.48
N ALA A 133 -11.63 -7.37 -7.19
CA ALA A 133 -10.27 -7.27 -6.67
C ALA A 133 -10.14 -8.04 -5.35
N VAL A 134 -8.89 -8.39 -5.01
CA VAL A 134 -8.50 -9.12 -3.79
C VAL A 134 -7.48 -8.30 -3.01
N PRO A 135 -7.68 -8.05 -1.71
CA PRO A 135 -6.76 -7.25 -0.92
C PRO A 135 -5.61 -8.13 -0.39
N VAL A 136 -4.43 -7.54 -0.28
CA VAL A 136 -3.21 -8.25 0.14
C VAL A 136 -2.82 -7.89 1.56
N ASN A 137 -3.04 -6.62 1.96
CA ASN A 137 -2.59 -6.08 3.24
C ASN A 137 -3.41 -4.86 3.66
N VAL A 138 -3.09 -4.35 4.84
CA VAL A 138 -3.36 -2.97 5.25
C VAL A 138 -2.04 -2.31 5.64
N HIS A 139 -1.74 -1.19 5.01
CA HIS A 139 -0.64 -0.31 5.40
C HIS A 139 -1.12 0.81 6.31
N ARG A 140 -0.34 1.14 7.32
CA ARG A 140 -0.39 2.43 7.98
C ARG A 140 0.59 3.38 7.34
N VAL A 141 0.12 4.53 6.85
CA VAL A 141 0.95 5.49 6.13
C VAL A 141 1.57 6.52 7.06
N ASN A 142 0.87 6.97 8.08
CA ASN A 142 1.29 8.03 9.01
C ASN A 142 2.25 7.53 10.11
N TRP A 143 3.40 6.95 9.70
CA TRP A 143 4.47 6.56 10.61
C TRP A 143 5.64 7.56 10.60
N LEU A 144 6.28 7.70 11.74
CA LEU A 144 7.63 8.26 11.91
C LEU A 144 8.58 7.14 12.30
N TRP A 145 9.58 6.91 11.46
CA TRP A 145 10.67 5.97 11.67
C TRP A 145 11.87 6.73 12.18
N ALA A 146 12.56 6.25 13.22
CA ALA A 146 13.70 6.92 13.79
C ALA A 146 14.85 5.97 14.13
N ASN A 147 16.06 6.49 14.04
CA ASN A 147 17.26 5.79 14.48
C ASN A 147 17.55 6.16 15.96
N PRO A 148 17.47 5.21 16.91
CA PRO A 148 17.65 5.49 18.33
C PRO A 148 19.05 6.01 18.69
N GLU A 149 20.11 5.52 18.02
CA GLU A 149 21.47 5.98 18.28
C GLU A 149 21.69 7.41 17.78
N ALA A 150 21.08 7.79 16.65
CA ALA A 150 21.10 9.16 16.16
C ALA A 150 20.43 10.11 17.15
N PHE A 151 19.28 9.74 17.69
CA PHE A 151 18.57 10.51 18.71
C PHE A 151 19.37 10.61 20.00
N LYS A 152 19.96 9.52 20.47
CA LYS A 152 20.83 9.49 21.65
C LYS A 152 22.04 10.41 21.48
N LYS A 153 22.73 10.32 20.33
CA LYS A 153 23.89 11.18 20.02
C LYS A 153 23.52 12.66 20.01
N ALA A 154 22.32 13.00 19.52
CA ALA A 154 21.81 14.36 19.46
C ALA A 154 21.23 14.86 20.80
N GLY A 155 21.03 13.99 21.78
CA GLY A 155 20.29 14.32 23.00
C GLY A 155 18.81 14.67 22.73
N ALA A 156 18.26 14.17 21.60
CA ALA A 156 16.89 14.46 21.16
C ALA A 156 15.89 13.48 21.78
N LYS A 157 14.66 13.94 21.97
CA LYS A 157 13.52 13.10 22.39
C LYS A 157 12.64 12.78 21.19
N MET A 158 11.97 11.61 21.24
CA MET A 158 10.98 11.26 20.22
C MET A 158 9.82 12.26 20.23
N PRO A 159 9.51 12.89 19.09
CA PRO A 159 8.46 13.89 19.01
C PRO A 159 7.06 13.27 18.96
N THR A 160 6.12 13.90 19.63
CA THR A 160 4.67 13.58 19.58
C THR A 160 3.86 14.70 18.93
N THR A 161 4.42 15.90 18.85
CA THR A 161 3.84 17.08 18.18
C THR A 161 4.80 17.63 17.12
N TRP A 162 4.29 18.49 16.22
CA TRP A 162 5.12 19.13 15.20
C TRP A 162 6.15 20.10 15.81
N ASP A 163 5.82 20.77 16.92
CA ASP A 163 6.78 21.63 17.61
C ASP A 163 7.94 20.81 18.19
N GLU A 164 7.65 19.67 18.84
CA GLU A 164 8.68 18.74 19.32
C GLU A 164 9.49 18.14 18.18
N PHE A 165 8.85 17.87 17.01
CA PHE A 165 9.54 17.40 15.82
C PHE A 165 10.62 18.38 15.37
N PHE A 166 10.31 19.67 15.33
CA PHE A 166 11.29 20.68 14.95
C PHE A 166 12.40 20.86 15.99
N VAL A 167 12.09 20.71 17.28
CA VAL A 167 13.10 20.69 18.35
C VAL A 167 14.06 19.50 18.17
N ALA A 168 13.53 18.31 17.91
CA ALA A 168 14.34 17.13 17.64
C ALA A 168 15.18 17.28 16.36
N ALA A 169 14.58 17.83 15.30
CA ALA A 169 15.27 18.10 14.03
C ALA A 169 16.45 19.06 14.20
N GLU A 170 16.28 20.14 14.98
CA GLU A 170 17.39 21.07 15.30
C GLU A 170 18.51 20.39 16.11
N ALA A 171 18.16 19.54 17.08
CA ALA A 171 19.15 18.79 17.85
C ALA A 171 19.95 17.83 16.96
N LEU A 172 19.29 17.08 16.08
CA LEU A 172 19.95 16.20 15.10
C LEU A 172 20.90 16.99 14.18
N LYS A 173 20.42 18.13 13.65
CA LYS A 173 21.23 19.01 12.78
C LYS A 173 22.46 19.51 13.49
N LYS A 174 22.35 19.96 14.74
CA LYS A 174 23.50 20.40 15.58
C LYS A 174 24.51 19.28 15.85
N ALA A 175 24.03 18.03 15.92
CA ALA A 175 24.88 16.83 16.06
C ALA A 175 25.55 16.38 14.75
N GLY A 176 25.31 17.10 13.63
CA GLY A 176 25.84 16.76 12.30
C GLY A 176 25.13 15.59 11.63
N ILE A 177 23.90 15.31 12.03
CA ILE A 177 23.05 14.24 11.48
C ILE A 177 21.97 14.89 10.61
N ILE A 178 21.70 14.33 9.42
CA ILE A 178 20.57 14.76 8.60
C ILE A 178 19.28 14.53 9.40
N PRO A 179 18.49 15.57 9.71
CA PRO A 179 17.32 15.36 10.56
C PRO A 179 16.28 14.44 9.95
N VAL A 180 15.94 14.65 8.66
CA VAL A 180 14.88 13.95 7.96
C VAL A 180 15.40 13.34 6.66
N ALA A 181 15.39 12.02 6.57
CA ALA A 181 15.57 11.31 5.30
C ALA A 181 14.31 11.47 4.46
N HIS A 182 14.47 11.92 3.22
CA HIS A 182 13.35 12.11 2.29
C HIS A 182 13.76 11.65 0.89
N GLY A 183 12.83 11.09 0.14
CA GLY A 183 13.01 10.82 -1.28
C GLY A 183 12.41 11.95 -2.12
N GLY A 184 12.85 12.09 -3.37
CA GLY A 184 12.51 13.22 -4.21
C GLY A 184 11.46 12.94 -5.28
N GLN A 185 10.64 11.92 -5.10
CA GLN A 185 9.53 11.60 -6.00
C GLN A 185 8.23 12.23 -5.47
N ASN A 186 7.36 12.71 -6.36
CA ASN A 186 6.15 13.45 -6.02
C ASN A 186 5.21 12.74 -5.02
N TRP A 187 5.09 11.42 -5.09
CA TRP A 187 4.29 10.64 -4.15
C TRP A 187 4.85 10.65 -2.71
N GLN A 188 6.18 10.80 -2.55
CA GLN A 188 6.83 10.90 -1.24
C GLN A 188 6.57 12.27 -0.60
N ASP A 189 6.62 13.35 -1.42
CA ASP A 189 6.20 14.68 -0.99
C ASP A 189 4.76 14.63 -0.49
N PHE A 190 3.88 13.96 -1.25
CA PHE A 190 2.46 13.85 -0.93
C PHE A 190 2.20 13.02 0.33
N THR A 191 2.94 11.92 0.54
CA THR A 191 2.90 11.12 1.77
C THR A 191 3.27 11.94 3.01
N THR A 192 4.31 12.78 2.87
CA THR A 192 4.72 13.70 3.95
C THR A 192 3.66 14.76 4.20
N PHE A 193 3.10 15.37 3.14
CA PHE A 193 2.03 16.36 3.24
C PHE A 193 0.79 15.83 3.95
N GLU A 194 0.29 14.63 3.57
CA GLU A 194 -0.91 14.08 4.20
C GLU A 194 -0.71 13.79 5.69
N SER A 195 0.49 13.34 6.08
CA SER A 195 0.85 13.13 7.50
C SER A 195 0.88 14.46 8.26
N VAL A 196 1.40 15.51 7.65
CA VAL A 196 1.40 16.88 8.23
C VAL A 196 -0.02 17.42 8.34
N ALA A 197 -0.83 17.31 7.28
CA ALA A 197 -2.21 17.79 7.27
C ALA A 197 -3.06 17.11 8.34
N LEU A 198 -2.92 15.79 8.49
CA LEU A 198 -3.57 15.01 9.53
C LEU A 198 -3.14 15.44 10.94
N GLY A 199 -1.84 15.61 11.16
CA GLY A 199 -1.31 15.98 12.47
C GLY A 199 -1.60 17.43 12.89
N VAL A 200 -1.75 18.34 11.92
CA VAL A 200 -2.11 19.75 12.17
C VAL A 200 -3.61 19.91 12.38
N GLY A 201 -4.42 19.22 11.57
CA GLY A 201 -5.87 19.46 11.54
C GLY A 201 -6.73 18.38 12.20
N GLY A 202 -6.16 17.19 12.42
CA GLY A 202 -6.90 16.03 12.91
C GLY A 202 -7.74 15.32 11.84
N ALA A 203 -8.37 14.20 12.22
CA ALA A 203 -9.09 13.32 11.31
C ALA A 203 -10.29 14.00 10.62
N ASP A 204 -11.05 14.82 11.34
CA ASP A 204 -12.23 15.49 10.77
C ASP A 204 -11.84 16.55 9.73
N PHE A 205 -10.79 17.32 10.00
CA PHE A 205 -10.23 18.24 9.02
C PHE A 205 -9.72 17.48 7.79
N TYR A 206 -8.95 16.40 7.99
CA TYR A 206 -8.43 15.58 6.91
C TYR A 206 -9.56 15.05 6.01
N LYS A 207 -10.61 14.50 6.60
CA LYS A 207 -11.77 13.98 5.85
C LYS A 207 -12.44 15.07 5.02
N LYS A 208 -12.69 16.25 5.62
CA LYS A 208 -13.33 17.36 4.89
C LYS A 208 -12.44 17.89 3.77
N ALA A 209 -11.16 18.12 4.06
CA ALA A 209 -10.23 18.72 3.10
C ALA A 209 -9.80 17.76 2.00
N LEU A 210 -9.39 16.53 2.35
CA LEU A 210 -8.66 15.63 1.45
C LEU A 210 -9.46 14.39 1.00
N VAL A 211 -10.65 14.16 1.57
CA VAL A 211 -11.55 13.09 1.10
C VAL A 211 -12.80 13.69 0.45
N GLN A 212 -13.45 14.64 1.13
CA GLN A 212 -14.66 15.30 0.63
C GLN A 212 -14.34 16.48 -0.28
N LEU A 213 -13.09 16.96 -0.28
CA LEU A 213 -12.58 18.07 -1.08
C LEU A 213 -13.40 19.37 -0.87
N ASP A 214 -13.83 19.61 0.39
CA ASP A 214 -14.63 20.78 0.74
C ASP A 214 -13.85 22.08 0.48
N PRO A 215 -14.34 22.97 -0.41
CA PRO A 215 -13.61 24.17 -0.80
C PRO A 215 -13.33 25.14 0.36
N ALA A 216 -14.22 25.20 1.36
CA ALA A 216 -14.05 26.08 2.51
C ALA A 216 -12.93 25.54 3.41
N THR A 217 -12.87 24.22 3.63
CA THR A 217 -11.83 23.57 4.41
C THR A 217 -10.46 23.62 3.71
N LEU A 218 -10.43 23.46 2.38
CA LEU A 218 -9.21 23.61 1.58
C LEU A 218 -8.63 25.04 1.62
N LYS A 219 -9.46 26.04 1.88
CA LYS A 219 -9.06 27.45 2.02
C LYS A 219 -9.01 27.95 3.47
N SER A 220 -9.04 27.04 4.43
CA SER A 220 -9.07 27.39 5.85
C SER A 220 -7.68 27.78 6.41
N PRO A 221 -7.62 28.50 7.53
CA PRO A 221 -6.38 28.76 8.27
C PRO A 221 -5.65 27.48 8.68
N THR A 222 -6.38 26.38 8.90
CA THR A 222 -5.78 25.06 9.24
C THR A 222 -5.01 24.50 8.04
N MET A 223 -5.52 24.61 6.81
CA MET A 223 -4.81 24.21 5.61
C MET A 223 -3.56 25.08 5.37
N LEU A 224 -3.67 26.39 5.60
CA LEU A 224 -2.52 27.28 5.53
C LEU A 224 -1.42 26.84 6.49
N LYS A 225 -1.76 26.58 7.76
CA LYS A 225 -0.81 26.09 8.76
C LYS A 225 -0.22 24.74 8.38
N ALA A 226 -1.00 23.82 7.80
CA ALA A 226 -0.51 22.53 7.32
C ALA A 226 0.53 22.70 6.21
N LEU A 227 0.28 23.57 5.23
CA LEU A 227 1.23 23.87 4.15
C LEU A 227 2.50 24.53 4.67
N GLU A 228 2.41 25.50 5.59
CA GLU A 228 3.57 26.14 6.21
C GLU A 228 4.40 25.13 7.01
N THR A 229 3.76 24.25 7.78
CA THR A 229 4.42 23.16 8.51
C THR A 229 5.12 22.21 7.56
N PHE A 230 4.44 21.80 6.49
CA PHE A 230 5.02 20.95 5.45
C PHE A 230 6.25 21.57 4.78
N LYS A 231 6.18 22.86 4.42
CA LYS A 231 7.34 23.59 3.88
C LYS A 231 8.50 23.67 4.87
N LYS A 232 8.19 23.83 6.17
CA LYS A 232 9.20 23.83 7.23
C LYS A 232 9.91 22.48 7.36
N VAL A 233 9.21 21.34 7.20
CA VAL A 233 9.81 20.00 7.20
C VAL A 233 10.88 19.89 6.10
N LYS A 234 10.65 20.45 4.90
CA LYS A 234 11.63 20.47 3.81
C LYS A 234 12.98 21.06 4.26
N GLY A 235 12.98 22.08 5.09
CA GLY A 235 14.19 22.74 5.59
C GLY A 235 15.11 21.83 6.42
N TYR A 236 14.64 20.64 6.79
CA TYR A 236 15.36 19.63 7.55
C TYR A 236 15.76 18.39 6.73
N THR A 237 15.42 18.34 5.45
CA THR A 237 15.87 17.30 4.52
C THR A 237 17.23 17.66 3.93
N ASP A 238 17.96 16.67 3.41
CA ASP A 238 19.21 16.94 2.70
C ASP A 238 18.96 17.46 1.27
N LYS A 239 19.95 18.22 0.76
CA LYS A 239 19.84 18.85 -0.56
C LYS A 239 19.85 17.88 -1.74
N ASN A 240 20.27 16.63 -1.53
CA ASN A 240 20.41 15.60 -2.56
C ASN A 240 19.18 14.66 -2.60
N ALA A 241 18.05 15.06 -2.01
CA ALA A 241 16.84 14.25 -1.97
C ALA A 241 16.18 14.09 -3.34
N ASN A 242 16.37 15.02 -4.28
CA ASN A 242 15.70 15.02 -5.56
C ASN A 242 15.93 13.72 -6.35
N GLY A 243 14.84 13.08 -6.78
CA GLY A 243 14.86 11.82 -7.53
C GLY A 243 15.23 10.57 -6.70
N ARG A 244 15.53 10.71 -5.41
CA ARG A 244 15.87 9.58 -4.55
C ARG A 244 14.68 8.67 -4.35
N ASP A 245 14.89 7.36 -4.49
CA ASP A 245 13.90 6.36 -4.11
C ASP A 245 13.69 6.30 -2.60
N TRP A 246 12.48 5.98 -2.18
CA TRP A 246 12.07 5.95 -0.78
C TRP A 246 12.91 4.98 0.09
N ASN A 247 13.26 3.82 -0.46
CA ASN A 247 14.07 2.82 0.24
C ASN A 247 15.52 3.27 0.45
N LEU A 248 16.05 4.12 -0.43
CA LEU A 248 17.37 4.76 -0.24
C LEU A 248 17.32 5.78 0.91
N ALA A 249 16.21 6.52 1.04
CA ALA A 249 15.97 7.37 2.21
C ALA A 249 15.86 6.53 3.50
N THR A 250 15.16 5.41 3.48
CA THR A 250 15.09 4.47 4.61
C THR A 250 16.46 3.94 4.97
N ALA A 251 17.31 3.62 3.98
CA ALA A 251 18.68 3.17 4.20
C ALA A 251 19.54 4.20 4.95
N MET A 252 19.30 5.50 4.76
CA MET A 252 20.00 6.56 5.52
C MET A 252 19.65 6.51 7.02
N VAL A 253 18.38 6.22 7.35
CA VAL A 253 17.96 6.04 8.76
C VAL A 253 18.55 4.75 9.33
N ILE A 254 18.54 3.66 8.57
CA ILE A 254 19.14 2.37 8.98
C ILE A 254 20.62 2.54 9.34
N LYS A 255 21.37 3.33 8.57
CA LYS A 255 22.81 3.59 8.77
C LYS A 255 23.11 4.67 9.81
N GLY A 256 22.10 5.41 10.29
CA GLY A 256 22.28 6.54 11.20
C GLY A 256 22.82 7.81 10.52
N GLU A 257 22.83 7.86 9.18
CA GLU A 257 23.15 9.05 8.40
C GLU A 257 22.05 10.11 8.54
N ALA A 258 20.81 9.64 8.72
CA ALA A 258 19.65 10.46 9.04
C ALA A 258 18.97 10.00 10.33
N GLY A 259 18.33 10.95 11.04
CA GLY A 259 17.69 10.69 12.32
C GLY A 259 16.30 10.05 12.18
N MET A 260 15.51 10.50 11.20
CA MET A 260 14.10 10.08 11.05
C MET A 260 13.60 10.14 9.61
N GLN A 261 12.47 9.45 9.36
CA GLN A 261 11.76 9.45 8.07
C GLN A 261 10.25 9.39 8.32
N LEU A 262 9.47 10.21 7.62
CA LEU A 262 8.03 10.11 7.50
C LEU A 262 7.73 9.20 6.29
N MET A 263 7.20 8.00 6.53
CA MET A 263 6.94 7.01 5.48
C MET A 263 6.03 5.91 6.00
N GLY A 264 5.23 5.31 5.13
CA GLY A 264 4.39 4.17 5.50
C GLY A 264 5.19 2.94 5.96
N ASP A 265 4.47 1.95 6.47
CA ASP A 265 5.05 0.76 7.11
C ASP A 265 5.81 -0.18 6.15
N TRP A 266 5.72 0.01 4.84
CA TRP A 266 6.63 -0.65 3.89
C TRP A 266 8.10 -0.33 4.17
N ALA A 267 8.41 0.83 4.79
CA ALA A 267 9.76 1.14 5.27
C ALA A 267 10.24 0.10 6.29
N LYS A 268 9.35 -0.45 7.13
CA LYS A 268 9.70 -1.51 8.07
C LYS A 268 10.24 -2.75 7.35
N GLY A 269 9.69 -3.09 6.18
CA GLY A 269 10.22 -4.19 5.37
C GLY A 269 11.70 -4.05 5.03
N GLU A 270 12.17 -2.82 4.78
CA GLU A 270 13.60 -2.53 4.54
C GLU A 270 14.45 -2.68 5.81
N PHE A 271 13.95 -2.20 6.97
CA PHE A 271 14.63 -2.41 8.25
C PHE A 271 14.78 -3.90 8.56
N ILE A 272 13.72 -4.69 8.41
CA ILE A 272 13.72 -6.13 8.64
C ILE A 272 14.65 -6.85 7.63
N ALA A 273 14.61 -6.47 6.34
CA ALA A 273 15.49 -7.03 5.32
C ALA A 273 16.97 -6.74 5.61
N ALA A 274 17.28 -5.63 6.30
CA ALA A 274 18.62 -5.28 6.78
C ALA A 274 18.98 -5.94 8.14
N GLY A 275 18.16 -6.85 8.66
CA GLY A 275 18.39 -7.53 9.94
C GLY A 275 18.20 -6.65 11.17
N LYS A 276 17.41 -5.59 11.07
CA LYS A 276 17.13 -4.64 12.15
C LYS A 276 15.87 -5.01 12.92
N ALA A 277 15.88 -4.79 14.24
CA ALA A 277 14.78 -5.09 15.14
C ALA A 277 14.14 -3.82 15.71
N PRO A 278 12.77 -3.76 15.80
CA PRO A 278 12.08 -2.61 16.38
C PRO A 278 12.38 -2.48 17.89
N GLY A 279 12.46 -1.25 18.36
CA GLY A 279 12.78 -0.90 19.75
C GLY A 279 14.27 -0.98 20.08
N LYS A 280 15.08 -1.70 19.28
CA LYS A 280 16.53 -1.79 19.44
C LYS A 280 17.27 -0.99 18.38
N ASP A 281 17.03 -1.30 17.10
CA ASP A 281 17.78 -0.73 15.99
C ASP A 281 16.99 0.38 15.27
N PHE A 282 15.67 0.43 15.45
CA PHE A 282 14.80 1.50 14.97
C PHE A 282 13.58 1.67 15.87
N ILE A 283 13.00 2.85 15.83
CA ILE A 283 11.77 3.22 16.54
C ILE A 283 10.68 3.48 15.51
N CYS A 284 9.48 2.96 15.78
CA CYS A 284 8.26 3.23 15.02
C CYS A 284 7.26 3.95 15.94
N VAL A 285 6.85 5.15 15.57
CA VAL A 285 5.80 5.90 16.27
C VAL A 285 4.86 6.55 15.26
N ALA A 286 3.66 6.91 15.70
CA ALA A 286 2.76 7.69 14.86
C ALA A 286 3.43 9.02 14.47
N ALA A 287 3.19 9.51 13.24
CA ALA A 287 3.62 10.84 12.84
C ALA A 287 3.11 11.89 13.82
N PRO A 288 3.84 13.00 14.04
CA PRO A 288 3.49 13.99 15.05
C PRO A 288 2.04 14.48 14.93
N GLY A 289 1.32 14.50 16.05
CA GLY A 289 -0.08 14.91 16.14
C GLY A 289 -1.10 13.87 15.61
N THR A 290 -0.68 12.63 15.30
CA THR A 290 -1.57 11.64 14.71
C THR A 290 -1.76 10.37 15.54
N SER A 291 -1.48 10.40 16.83
CA SER A 291 -1.55 9.23 17.72
C SER A 291 -2.96 8.60 17.82
N ASN A 292 -4.01 9.38 17.57
CA ASN A 292 -5.41 8.95 17.57
C ASN A 292 -5.99 8.77 16.16
N ALA A 293 -5.13 8.72 15.15
CA ALA A 293 -5.53 8.57 13.77
C ALA A 293 -4.69 7.52 13.03
N PHE A 294 -5.27 6.93 11.99
CA PHE A 294 -4.64 5.93 11.16
C PHE A 294 -4.96 6.24 9.69
N THR A 295 -3.93 6.61 8.93
CA THR A 295 -4.06 6.76 7.48
C THR A 295 -3.83 5.40 6.83
N TYR A 296 -4.87 4.81 6.24
CA TYR A 296 -4.75 3.49 5.64
C TYR A 296 -4.53 3.53 4.12
N ASN A 297 -3.69 2.60 3.65
CA ASN A 297 -3.57 2.19 2.27
C ASN A 297 -3.75 0.67 2.20
N VAL A 298 -4.51 0.19 1.23
CA VAL A 298 -4.74 -1.24 0.99
C VAL A 298 -4.18 -1.60 -0.37
N ASP A 299 -3.12 -2.40 -0.40
CA ASP A 299 -2.71 -2.99 -1.66
C ASP A 299 -3.70 -4.09 -2.04
N SER A 300 -4.18 -4.03 -3.25
CA SER A 300 -5.08 -5.02 -3.81
C SER A 300 -4.72 -5.33 -5.26
N PHE A 301 -5.08 -6.51 -5.70
CA PHE A 301 -4.99 -6.90 -7.09
C PHE A 301 -6.39 -6.89 -7.70
N ALA A 302 -6.59 -6.09 -8.76
CA ALA A 302 -7.75 -6.21 -9.63
C ALA A 302 -7.48 -7.27 -10.68
N PHE A 303 -8.47 -8.10 -10.97
CA PHE A 303 -8.38 -9.27 -11.83
C PHE A 303 -9.01 -8.97 -13.17
N PHE A 304 -8.30 -9.26 -14.27
CA PHE A 304 -8.78 -8.97 -15.61
C PHE A 304 -9.57 -10.13 -16.20
N ALA A 305 -10.58 -9.84 -17.02
CA ALA A 305 -11.37 -10.84 -17.73
C ALA A 305 -10.48 -11.60 -18.73
N LEU A 306 -10.33 -12.90 -18.54
CA LEU A 306 -9.53 -13.79 -19.37
C LEU A 306 -10.43 -14.75 -20.15
N LYS A 307 -9.99 -15.17 -21.35
CA LYS A 307 -10.74 -16.11 -22.19
C LYS A 307 -10.26 -17.55 -22.06
N ASP A 308 -8.99 -17.74 -21.73
CA ASP A 308 -8.35 -19.06 -21.61
C ASP A 308 -8.78 -19.76 -20.30
N PRO A 309 -9.40 -20.95 -20.34
CA PRO A 309 -9.84 -21.65 -19.14
C PRO A 309 -8.71 -22.01 -18.16
N ALA A 310 -7.51 -22.34 -18.65
CA ALA A 310 -6.37 -22.65 -17.80
C ALA A 310 -5.89 -21.40 -17.04
N LYS A 311 -5.85 -20.26 -17.73
CA LYS A 311 -5.55 -18.96 -17.08
C LYS A 311 -6.65 -18.54 -16.11
N GLN A 312 -7.93 -18.78 -16.40
CA GLN A 312 -9.04 -18.53 -15.48
C GLN A 312 -8.90 -19.37 -14.20
N LYS A 313 -8.55 -20.67 -14.34
CA LYS A 313 -8.30 -21.53 -13.17
C LYS A 313 -7.11 -21.02 -12.33
N ALA A 314 -6.01 -20.68 -12.98
CA ALA A 314 -4.85 -20.10 -12.29
C ALA A 314 -5.18 -18.76 -11.60
N GLN A 315 -6.05 -17.96 -12.21
CA GLN A 315 -6.56 -16.71 -11.64
C GLN A 315 -7.39 -16.94 -10.38
N GLN A 316 -8.26 -17.95 -10.37
CA GLN A 316 -9.03 -18.34 -9.17
C GLN A 316 -8.11 -18.83 -8.06
N ASP A 317 -7.12 -19.69 -8.39
CA ASP A 317 -6.15 -20.19 -7.44
C ASP A 317 -5.26 -19.07 -6.88
N LEU A 318 -4.98 -18.04 -7.67
CA LEU A 318 -4.31 -16.82 -7.21
C LEU A 318 -5.15 -16.05 -6.18
N ALA A 319 -6.44 -15.86 -6.47
CA ALA A 319 -7.37 -15.16 -5.57
C ALA A 319 -7.48 -15.89 -4.21
N THR A 320 -7.67 -17.20 -4.24
CA THR A 320 -7.69 -18.07 -3.05
C THR A 320 -6.35 -18.01 -2.30
N ALA A 321 -5.22 -18.05 -3.01
CA ALA A 321 -3.90 -18.01 -2.41
C ALA A 321 -3.67 -16.69 -1.65
N ILE A 322 -4.03 -15.55 -2.23
CA ILE A 322 -3.90 -14.23 -1.60
C ILE A 322 -4.72 -14.15 -0.31
N MET A 323 -5.91 -14.73 -0.28
CA MET A 323 -6.78 -14.72 0.88
C MET A 323 -6.43 -15.79 1.93
N SER A 324 -5.50 -16.71 1.65
CA SER A 324 -5.11 -17.74 2.62
C SER A 324 -4.39 -17.14 3.84
N PRO A 325 -4.61 -17.68 5.05
CA PRO A 325 -3.91 -17.22 6.25
C PRO A 325 -2.39 -17.28 6.12
N GLU A 326 -1.87 -18.35 5.49
CA GLU A 326 -0.45 -18.59 5.32
C GLU A 326 0.19 -17.50 4.45
N PHE A 327 -0.45 -17.14 3.34
CA PHE A 327 0.05 -16.08 2.48
C PHE A 327 -0.08 -14.71 3.16
N GLN A 328 -1.20 -14.43 3.79
CA GLN A 328 -1.41 -13.17 4.54
C GLN A 328 -0.36 -12.99 5.63
N GLU A 329 0.08 -14.05 6.30
CA GLU A 329 1.14 -14.00 7.30
C GLU A 329 2.50 -13.72 6.64
N VAL A 330 2.96 -14.59 5.74
CA VAL A 330 4.33 -14.53 5.21
C VAL A 330 4.57 -13.28 4.37
N PHE A 331 3.57 -12.87 3.58
CA PHE A 331 3.65 -11.65 2.78
C PHE A 331 3.82 -10.42 3.66
N ASN A 332 2.98 -10.27 4.69
CA ASN A 332 2.99 -9.08 5.54
C ASN A 332 4.20 -9.01 6.48
N LEU A 333 4.77 -10.13 6.89
CA LEU A 333 6.04 -10.17 7.60
C LEU A 333 7.19 -9.58 6.76
N ASN A 334 7.25 -9.87 5.46
CA ASN A 334 8.25 -9.33 4.54
C ASN A 334 7.95 -7.89 4.11
N LYS A 335 6.68 -7.57 3.83
CA LYS A 335 6.24 -6.26 3.32
C LYS A 335 6.29 -5.15 4.38
N GLY A 336 6.20 -5.52 5.67
CA GLY A 336 6.18 -4.58 6.78
C GLY A 336 4.77 -4.13 7.22
N SER A 337 3.75 -4.52 6.48
CA SER A 337 2.32 -4.21 6.70
C SER A 337 1.65 -5.15 7.69
N ILE A 338 0.33 -5.05 7.82
CA ILE A 338 -0.50 -5.98 8.59
C ILE A 338 -1.44 -6.75 7.67
N PRO A 339 -1.81 -8.01 8.03
CA PRO A 339 -2.82 -8.76 7.29
C PRO A 339 -4.15 -7.99 7.21
N VAL A 340 -4.80 -8.06 6.06
CA VAL A 340 -6.15 -7.50 5.90
C VAL A 340 -7.22 -8.47 6.40
N ARG A 341 -6.91 -9.76 6.43
CA ARG A 341 -7.81 -10.81 6.87
C ARG A 341 -8.08 -10.70 8.38
N LEU A 342 -9.35 -10.72 8.76
CA LEU A 342 -9.79 -10.72 10.16
C LEU A 342 -9.42 -12.06 10.85
N GLY A 343 -9.22 -12.02 12.16
CA GLY A 343 -8.98 -13.20 12.97
C GLY A 343 -7.59 -13.84 12.81
N MET A 344 -6.63 -13.13 12.20
CA MET A 344 -5.25 -13.60 12.08
C MET A 344 -4.52 -13.60 13.44
N ASN A 345 -3.75 -14.65 13.69
CA ASN A 345 -2.78 -14.65 14.78
C ASN A 345 -1.58 -13.77 14.40
N LEU A 346 -1.21 -12.85 15.30
CA LEU A 346 -0.11 -11.91 15.10
C LEU A 346 1.12 -12.21 15.97
N ASP A 347 1.25 -13.40 16.54
CA ASP A 347 2.36 -13.74 17.45
C ASP A 347 3.73 -13.65 16.78
N LYS A 348 3.81 -13.94 15.48
CA LYS A 348 5.05 -13.80 14.69
C LYS A 348 5.37 -12.37 14.29
N PHE A 349 4.41 -11.48 14.41
CA PHE A 349 4.58 -10.08 14.04
C PHE A 349 5.27 -9.29 15.14
N ASP A 350 6.08 -8.32 14.75
CA ASP A 350 6.81 -7.44 15.66
C ASP A 350 5.88 -6.46 16.41
N SER A 351 6.45 -5.73 17.37
CA SER A 351 5.69 -4.77 18.19
C SER A 351 5.07 -3.65 17.36
N CYS A 352 5.73 -3.17 16.28
CA CYS A 352 5.18 -2.13 15.40
C CYS A 352 3.95 -2.62 14.66
N ALA A 353 3.99 -3.84 14.11
CA ALA A 353 2.85 -4.42 13.41
C ALA A 353 1.68 -4.72 14.35
N ARG A 354 1.95 -5.27 15.55
CA ARG A 354 0.89 -5.50 16.54
C ARG A 354 0.24 -4.20 17.00
N ALA A 355 1.03 -3.14 17.25
CA ALA A 355 0.51 -1.81 17.55
C ALA A 355 -0.35 -1.27 16.40
N SER A 356 0.15 -1.38 15.14
CA SER A 356 -0.59 -0.98 13.94
C SER A 356 -1.95 -1.68 13.84
N ALA A 357 -2.01 -2.99 14.07
CA ALA A 357 -3.26 -3.75 14.02
C ALA A 357 -4.25 -3.31 15.11
N GLY A 358 -3.77 -3.05 16.33
CA GLY A 358 -4.58 -2.49 17.41
C GLY A 358 -5.13 -1.10 17.09
N ASP A 359 -4.27 -0.22 16.59
CA ASP A 359 -4.64 1.14 16.22
C ASP A 359 -5.62 1.18 15.04
N PHE A 360 -5.50 0.28 14.06
CA PHE A 360 -6.46 0.16 12.96
C PHE A 360 -7.88 -0.10 13.48
N VAL A 361 -8.02 -1.06 14.40
CA VAL A 361 -9.32 -1.38 15.01
C VAL A 361 -9.83 -0.25 15.89
N ALA A 362 -8.97 0.36 16.70
CA ALA A 362 -9.34 1.46 17.60
C ALA A 362 -9.79 2.70 16.83
N THR A 363 -9.04 3.09 15.80
CA THR A 363 -9.34 4.28 14.98
C THR A 363 -10.56 4.08 14.08
N ALA A 364 -10.84 2.85 13.63
CA ALA A 364 -12.09 2.54 12.94
C ALA A 364 -13.32 2.80 13.82
N LYS A 365 -13.23 2.52 15.12
CA LYS A 365 -14.32 2.76 16.10
C LYS A 365 -14.43 4.22 16.51
N SER A 366 -13.31 4.93 16.67
CA SER A 366 -13.28 6.32 17.14
C SER A 366 -13.49 7.36 16.03
N GLY A 367 -13.53 6.93 14.76
CA GLY A 367 -13.58 7.84 13.62
C GLY A 367 -12.23 8.40 13.20
N GLY A 368 -11.13 7.93 13.78
CA GLY A 368 -9.76 8.32 13.42
C GLY A 368 -9.18 7.60 12.20
N LEU A 369 -9.88 6.59 11.65
CA LEU A 369 -9.46 5.89 10.44
C LEU A 369 -9.76 6.74 9.20
N VAL A 370 -8.74 7.06 8.41
CA VAL A 370 -8.85 7.88 7.20
C VAL A 370 -8.16 7.22 6.01
N PRO A 371 -8.73 7.29 4.79
CA PRO A 371 -8.09 6.77 3.58
C PRO A 371 -6.91 7.67 3.17
N SER A 372 -5.80 7.07 2.75
CA SER A 372 -4.67 7.82 2.22
C SER A 372 -5.00 8.45 0.86
N ILE A 373 -4.93 9.78 0.75
CA ILE A 373 -5.04 10.45 -0.53
C ILE A 373 -3.76 10.27 -1.35
N ALA A 374 -2.60 10.25 -0.71
CA ALA A 374 -1.31 10.11 -1.38
C ALA A 374 -1.11 8.71 -2.01
N HIS A 375 -1.93 7.74 -1.62
CA HIS A 375 -1.85 6.35 -2.11
C HIS A 375 -3.12 5.88 -2.82
N GLY A 376 -3.91 6.80 -3.36
CA GLY A 376 -5.06 6.50 -4.21
C GLY A 376 -6.24 5.85 -3.50
N MET A 377 -6.41 6.09 -2.17
CA MET A 377 -7.52 5.49 -1.41
C MET A 377 -8.71 6.42 -1.23
N ALA A 378 -8.55 7.74 -1.47
CA ALA A 378 -9.53 8.74 -1.05
C ALA A 378 -10.38 9.29 -2.19
N VAL A 379 -9.78 9.56 -3.34
CA VAL A 379 -10.40 10.29 -4.46
C VAL A 379 -10.07 9.63 -5.81
N PRO A 380 -10.80 9.94 -6.90
CA PRO A 380 -10.48 9.45 -8.23
C PRO A 380 -9.05 9.78 -8.67
N SER A 381 -8.48 8.95 -9.54
CA SER A 381 -7.07 9.03 -9.95
C SER A 381 -6.68 10.37 -10.59
N ALA A 382 -7.57 10.97 -11.38
CA ALA A 382 -7.32 12.29 -11.99
C ALA A 382 -7.22 13.41 -10.93
N THR A 383 -8.11 13.39 -9.94
CA THR A 383 -8.11 14.36 -8.83
C THR A 383 -6.90 14.16 -7.93
N GLU A 384 -6.58 12.91 -7.59
CA GLU A 384 -5.36 12.58 -6.82
C GLU A 384 -4.11 13.11 -7.52
N GLY A 385 -3.94 12.83 -8.81
CA GLY A 385 -2.82 13.30 -9.61
C GLY A 385 -2.68 14.81 -9.61
N ALA A 386 -3.78 15.53 -9.84
CA ALA A 386 -3.79 16.98 -9.83
C ALA A 386 -3.39 17.58 -8.47
N ILE A 387 -3.86 17.02 -7.37
CA ILE A 387 -3.50 17.45 -6.01
C ILE A 387 -2.03 17.12 -5.72
N LYS A 388 -1.59 15.91 -6.07
CA LYS A 388 -0.19 15.45 -5.93
C LYS A 388 0.79 16.39 -6.64
N ASP A 389 0.45 16.82 -7.86
CA ASP A 389 1.28 17.76 -8.63
C ASP A 389 1.40 19.13 -7.94
N VAL A 390 0.31 19.66 -7.37
CA VAL A 390 0.34 20.91 -6.62
C VAL A 390 1.21 20.78 -5.37
N VAL A 391 1.07 19.67 -4.61
CA VAL A 391 1.85 19.41 -3.40
C VAL A 391 3.34 19.31 -3.73
N SER A 392 3.70 18.56 -4.77
CA SER A 392 5.10 18.41 -5.18
C SER A 392 5.66 19.72 -5.76
N GLN A 393 4.85 20.47 -6.53
CA GLN A 393 5.26 21.81 -6.99
C GLN A 393 5.54 22.71 -5.78
N PHE A 394 4.65 22.75 -4.79
CA PHE A 394 4.85 23.57 -3.59
C PHE A 394 6.09 23.12 -2.81
N TRP A 395 6.34 21.82 -2.66
CA TRP A 395 7.54 21.31 -2.02
C TRP A 395 8.80 21.82 -2.74
N ASN A 396 8.85 21.74 -4.08
CA ASN A 396 10.06 22.00 -4.86
C ASN A 396 10.27 23.48 -5.23
N ASP A 397 9.23 24.30 -5.26
CA ASP A 397 9.31 25.73 -5.58
C ASP A 397 9.39 26.60 -4.32
N ASP A 398 10.59 27.09 -4.00
CA ASP A 398 10.81 27.92 -2.81
C ASP A 398 10.17 29.33 -2.91
N LYS A 399 9.71 29.73 -4.11
CA LYS A 399 9.03 31.02 -4.32
C LYS A 399 7.51 30.91 -4.16
N MET A 400 6.96 29.67 -4.22
CA MET A 400 5.51 29.49 -4.03
C MET A 400 5.15 29.68 -2.57
N THR A 401 4.24 30.60 -2.30
CA THR A 401 3.69 30.83 -0.96
C THR A 401 2.67 29.74 -0.59
N ALA A 402 2.47 29.49 0.70
CA ALA A 402 1.44 28.56 1.16
C ALA A 402 0.02 28.99 0.74
N GLY A 403 -0.26 30.30 0.70
CA GLY A 403 -1.53 30.82 0.17
C GLY A 403 -1.74 30.50 -1.30
N ALA A 404 -0.71 30.66 -2.14
CA ALA A 404 -0.80 30.28 -3.56
C ALA A 404 -0.97 28.78 -3.76
N ALA A 405 -0.29 27.93 -2.93
CA ALA A 405 -0.48 26.49 -2.94
C ALA A 405 -1.90 26.12 -2.54
N MET A 406 -2.47 26.76 -1.53
CA MET A 406 -3.85 26.57 -1.08
C MET A 406 -4.87 26.86 -2.18
N ASP A 407 -4.70 27.96 -2.93
CA ASP A 407 -5.58 28.28 -4.07
C ASP A 407 -5.47 27.24 -5.19
N LYS A 408 -4.25 26.77 -5.49
CA LYS A 408 -4.03 25.70 -6.46
C LYS A 408 -4.63 24.37 -6.02
N LEU A 409 -4.52 24.01 -4.73
CA LEU A 409 -5.17 22.79 -4.19
C LEU A 409 -6.69 22.84 -4.36
N ALA A 410 -7.32 23.99 -4.05
CA ALA A 410 -8.76 24.17 -4.23
C ALA A 410 -9.18 24.11 -5.72
N ALA A 411 -8.32 24.48 -6.64
CA ALA A 411 -8.55 24.31 -8.08
C ALA A 411 -8.36 22.86 -8.52
N ALA A 412 -7.28 22.19 -8.08
CA ALA A 412 -6.96 20.79 -8.38
C ALA A 412 -8.05 19.82 -7.88
N ALA A 413 -8.67 20.14 -6.75
CA ALA A 413 -9.78 19.37 -6.18
C ALA A 413 -11.03 19.27 -7.11
N LYS A 414 -11.10 20.08 -8.16
CA LYS A 414 -12.17 20.06 -9.17
C LYS A 414 -11.82 19.23 -10.41
N ALA A 415 -10.61 18.65 -10.48
CA ALA A 415 -10.22 17.79 -11.59
C ALA A 415 -11.12 16.53 -11.62
N LYS A 416 -11.55 16.12 -12.82
CA LYS A 416 -12.44 14.98 -13.04
C LYS A 416 -11.72 13.88 -13.82
#